data_0889154e9f8db979e3d9b8fd0995d5ef
#
_entry.id   0889154e9f8db979e3d9b8fd0995d5ef
#
_cell.length_a   1.000
_cell.length_b   1.000
_cell.length_c   1.000
_cell.angle_alpha   90.00
_cell.angle_beta   90.00
_cell.angle_gamma   90.00
#
_symmetry.space_group_name_H-M   'P 1'
#
loop_
_entity.id
_entity.type
_entity.pdbx_description
1 polymer ?
#
loop_
_entity_poly.entity_id
_entity_poly.type
_entity_poly.pdbx_seq_one_letter_code
_entity_poly.pdbx_strand_id
1 'polypeptide(L)'
;MFIDRYVYEDVDVKNNYEIIKKSFGKNSKEMKDFFKGIALLSRDHSRTPMPWTKDKPNAGFTGPDVKPWFFLNESFEQGINVEQESRDDDSVLNFWKRALQARKKYKELMIYGYDFQFIDLDSDQIFSFTKEYGDKTLFAALNFSGEEIEFSLPREGASLSFILGNYDDTDVSSRVLKPWEGRIYLVK
;
A
#
# COMPACT_ATOMS: atom_id res chain seq x y z
N MET A 1 3.71 -4.70 15.12
CA MET A 1 5.19 -4.67 14.94
C MET A 1 5.78 -5.79 15.79
N PHE A 2 6.48 -6.74 15.18
CA PHE A 2 7.06 -7.88 15.89
C PHE A 2 8.39 -7.45 16.54
N ILE A 3 8.54 -7.75 17.82
CA ILE A 3 9.70 -7.28 18.60
C ILE A 3 10.63 -8.47 18.97
N ASP A 4 10.12 -9.71 18.93
CA ASP A 4 10.89 -10.91 19.31
C ASP A 4 11.25 -11.77 18.08
N ARG A 5 12.51 -12.18 17.98
CA ARG A 5 12.99 -13.08 16.93
C ARG A 5 12.22 -14.40 16.83
N TYR A 6 11.68 -14.88 17.94
CA TYR A 6 10.93 -16.15 17.98
C TYR A 6 9.60 -16.11 17.23
N VAL A 7 9.16 -14.90 16.88
CA VAL A 7 7.93 -14.66 16.11
C VAL A 7 8.19 -14.75 14.62
N TYR A 8 9.43 -14.51 14.18
CA TYR A 8 9.79 -14.54 12.76
C TYR A 8 10.07 -15.97 12.28
N GLU A 9 9.39 -16.34 11.18
CA GLU A 9 9.59 -17.59 10.48
C GLU A 9 10.47 -17.45 9.22
N ASP A 10 10.74 -16.23 8.77
CA ASP A 10 11.60 -15.95 7.64
C ASP A 10 13.02 -16.47 7.86
N VAL A 11 13.49 -17.29 6.92
CA VAL A 11 14.81 -17.96 6.98
C VAL A 11 15.93 -16.92 6.99
N ASP A 12 15.80 -15.84 6.22
CA ASP A 12 16.82 -14.78 6.16
C ASP A 12 16.93 -14.06 7.51
N VAL A 13 15.79 -13.81 8.18
CA VAL A 13 15.79 -13.24 9.53
C VAL A 13 16.49 -14.16 10.52
N LYS A 14 16.17 -15.46 10.50
CA LYS A 14 16.79 -16.45 11.38
C LYS A 14 18.30 -16.56 11.16
N ASN A 15 18.74 -16.66 9.92
CA ASN A 15 20.15 -16.77 9.57
C ASN A 15 20.94 -15.51 9.93
N ASN A 16 20.46 -14.32 9.58
CA ASN A 16 21.13 -13.07 9.91
C ASN A 16 21.18 -12.82 11.41
N TYR A 17 20.15 -13.21 12.17
CA TYR A 17 20.19 -13.14 13.61
C TYR A 17 21.37 -13.95 14.20
N GLU A 18 21.58 -15.19 13.77
CA GLU A 18 22.68 -16.03 14.28
C GLU A 18 24.06 -15.49 13.84
N ILE A 19 24.18 -14.93 12.62
CA ILE A 19 25.41 -14.28 12.17
C ILE A 19 25.74 -13.06 13.04
N ILE A 20 24.80 -12.16 13.25
CA ILE A 20 25.00 -10.93 14.04
C ILE A 20 25.29 -11.28 15.51
N LYS A 21 24.56 -12.25 16.05
CA LYS A 21 24.77 -12.73 17.42
C LYS A 21 26.19 -13.29 17.62
N LYS A 22 26.69 -14.06 16.65
CA LYS A 22 28.04 -14.63 16.68
C LYS A 22 29.13 -13.59 16.55
N SER A 23 28.93 -12.58 15.68
CA SER A 23 29.93 -11.57 15.36
C SER A 23 30.00 -10.43 16.37
N PHE A 24 28.87 -9.98 16.90
CA PHE A 24 28.78 -8.75 17.70
C PHE A 24 28.15 -8.98 19.09
N GLY A 25 27.54 -10.15 19.31
CA GLY A 25 26.87 -10.46 20.57
C GLY A 25 25.38 -10.07 20.61
N LYS A 26 24.64 -10.74 21.49
CA LYS A 26 23.18 -10.61 21.58
C LYS A 26 22.69 -9.20 22.00
N ASN A 27 23.51 -8.47 22.77
CA ASN A 27 23.12 -7.17 23.31
C ASN A 27 23.81 -5.99 22.60
N SER A 28 24.43 -6.24 21.44
CA SER A 28 25.17 -5.24 20.66
C SER A 28 24.23 -4.18 20.01
N LYS A 29 24.84 -3.10 19.57
CA LYS A 29 24.14 -2.07 18.79
C LYS A 29 23.65 -2.66 17.47
N GLU A 30 24.49 -3.47 16.81
CA GLU A 30 24.17 -4.14 15.53
C GLU A 30 22.94 -5.04 15.66
N MET A 31 22.80 -5.75 16.77
CA MET A 31 21.59 -6.56 17.05
C MET A 31 20.36 -5.68 17.22
N LYS A 32 20.47 -4.54 17.92
CA LYS A 32 19.35 -3.60 18.08
C LYS A 32 18.92 -2.99 16.74
N ASP A 33 19.90 -2.61 15.92
CA ASP A 33 19.62 -2.03 14.58
C ASP A 33 19.04 -3.09 13.64
N PHE A 34 19.49 -4.33 13.71
CA PHE A 34 18.89 -5.45 13.00
C PHE A 34 17.41 -5.64 13.38
N PHE A 35 17.07 -5.64 14.69
CA PHE A 35 15.67 -5.75 15.10
C PHE A 35 14.80 -4.58 14.63
N LYS A 36 15.32 -3.35 14.59
CA LYS A 36 14.61 -2.21 13.98
C LYS A 36 14.35 -2.44 12.49
N GLY A 37 15.36 -2.93 11.76
CA GLY A 37 15.24 -3.22 10.34
C GLY A 37 14.19 -4.29 10.03
N ILE A 38 14.23 -5.44 10.72
CA ILE A 38 13.24 -6.50 10.50
C ILE A 38 11.83 -6.12 10.95
N ALA A 39 11.69 -5.25 11.97
CA ALA A 39 10.40 -4.73 12.38
C ALA A 39 9.71 -3.88 11.30
N LEU A 40 10.47 -3.36 10.33
CA LEU A 40 9.95 -2.58 9.21
C LEU A 40 9.85 -3.39 7.92
N LEU A 41 10.80 -4.30 7.68
CA LEU A 41 11.04 -4.87 6.35
C LEU A 41 10.82 -6.38 6.26
N SER A 42 10.54 -7.09 7.38
CA SER A 42 10.36 -8.53 7.33
C SER A 42 9.19 -8.96 6.45
N ARG A 43 9.44 -9.95 5.59
CA ARG A 43 8.39 -10.57 4.75
C ARG A 43 7.28 -11.22 5.56
N ASP A 44 7.53 -11.59 6.81
CA ASP A 44 6.54 -12.21 7.69
C ASP A 44 5.35 -11.31 7.99
N HIS A 45 5.50 -9.99 7.88
CA HIS A 45 4.40 -9.04 8.07
C HIS A 45 3.26 -9.25 7.06
N SER A 46 3.57 -9.70 5.85
CA SER A 46 2.58 -9.99 4.80
C SER A 46 2.09 -11.44 4.80
N ARG A 47 2.58 -12.29 5.73
CA ARG A 47 2.27 -13.73 5.79
C ARG A 47 1.35 -14.11 6.93
N THR A 48 0.87 -13.13 7.70
CA THR A 48 -0.12 -13.39 8.76
C THR A 48 -1.41 -13.93 8.16
N PRO A 49 -2.12 -14.83 8.86
CA PRO A 49 -3.41 -15.32 8.42
C PRO A 49 -4.38 -14.19 8.15
N MET A 50 -5.15 -14.27 7.05
CA MET A 50 -6.17 -13.28 6.70
C MET A 50 -7.28 -13.27 7.77
N PRO A 51 -7.56 -12.14 8.40
CA PRO A 51 -8.67 -12.01 9.34
C PRO A 51 -9.98 -11.80 8.58
N TRP A 52 -10.87 -12.77 8.63
CA TRP A 52 -12.17 -12.70 7.98
C TRP A 52 -13.21 -11.99 8.84
N THR A 53 -13.21 -12.25 10.16
CA THR A 53 -14.17 -11.68 11.12
C THR A 53 -13.58 -11.74 12.53
N LYS A 54 -14.00 -10.83 13.41
CA LYS A 54 -13.55 -10.86 14.82
C LYS A 54 -14.27 -11.88 15.67
N ASP A 55 -15.46 -12.35 15.23
CA ASP A 55 -16.39 -13.12 16.07
C ASP A 55 -16.20 -14.64 15.98
N LYS A 56 -15.22 -15.10 15.20
CA LYS A 56 -14.93 -16.53 15.03
C LYS A 56 -13.53 -16.90 15.53
N PRO A 57 -13.33 -18.14 15.97
CA PRO A 57 -12.01 -18.65 16.31
C PRO A 57 -11.01 -18.37 15.18
N ASN A 58 -9.76 -18.03 15.55
CA ASN A 58 -8.69 -17.72 14.61
C ASN A 58 -9.09 -16.64 13.58
N ALA A 59 -9.90 -15.66 13.99
CA ALA A 59 -10.46 -14.63 13.13
C ALA A 59 -11.17 -15.18 11.87
N GLY A 60 -11.76 -16.37 11.97
CA GLY A 60 -12.43 -17.05 10.85
C GLY A 60 -11.49 -17.67 9.81
N PHE A 61 -10.17 -17.65 10.04
CA PHE A 61 -9.19 -18.20 9.09
C PHE A 61 -9.15 -19.73 9.14
N THR A 62 -9.20 -20.33 10.35
CA THR A 62 -9.30 -21.77 10.55
C THR A 62 -10.37 -22.09 11.58
N GLY A 63 -10.76 -23.38 11.69
CA GLY A 63 -11.59 -23.87 12.79
C GLY A 63 -10.88 -23.78 14.15
N PRO A 64 -11.63 -23.94 15.26
CA PRO A 64 -11.12 -23.75 16.61
C PRO A 64 -9.99 -24.74 16.97
N ASP A 65 -10.04 -25.93 16.43
CA ASP A 65 -9.08 -27.02 16.72
C ASP A 65 -7.83 -27.00 15.83
N VAL A 66 -7.73 -26.06 14.90
CA VAL A 66 -6.61 -25.94 13.98
C VAL A 66 -5.81 -24.69 14.27
N LYS A 67 -4.61 -24.86 14.81
CA LYS A 67 -3.68 -23.73 15.01
C LYS A 67 -3.20 -23.20 13.65
N PRO A 68 -3.37 -21.91 13.35
CA PRO A 68 -2.77 -21.29 12.17
C PRO A 68 -1.25 -21.48 12.16
N TRP A 69 -0.66 -21.60 10.96
CA TRP A 69 0.79 -21.75 10.79
C TRP A 69 1.59 -20.56 11.34
N PHE A 70 0.97 -19.39 11.41
CA PHE A 70 1.52 -18.16 11.93
C PHE A 70 0.51 -17.49 12.87
N PHE A 71 0.95 -16.53 13.69
CA PHE A 71 0.04 -15.84 14.60
C PHE A 71 -0.88 -14.87 13.85
N LEU A 72 -2.02 -14.58 14.45
CA LEU A 72 -2.94 -13.56 13.98
C LEU A 72 -2.45 -12.17 14.39
N ASN A 73 -2.56 -11.21 13.49
CA ASN A 73 -2.34 -9.81 13.84
C ASN A 73 -3.57 -9.30 14.60
N GLU A 74 -3.39 -8.81 15.82
CA GLU A 74 -4.47 -8.34 16.70
C GLU A 74 -5.28 -7.15 16.15
N SER A 75 -4.83 -6.52 15.07
CA SER A 75 -5.56 -5.44 14.40
C SER A 75 -6.97 -5.84 13.93
N PHE A 76 -7.25 -7.14 13.79
CA PHE A 76 -8.59 -7.62 13.44
C PHE A 76 -9.65 -7.26 14.49
N GLU A 77 -9.26 -7.17 15.76
CA GLU A 77 -10.14 -6.74 16.86
C GLU A 77 -10.50 -5.25 16.79
N GLN A 78 -9.63 -4.46 16.14
CA GLN A 78 -9.78 -3.02 15.94
C GLN A 78 -10.52 -2.66 14.64
N GLY A 79 -11.12 -3.64 13.97
CA GLY A 79 -11.91 -3.42 12.76
C GLY A 79 -11.21 -3.77 11.45
N ILE A 80 -9.92 -4.10 11.48
CA ILE A 80 -9.18 -4.49 10.27
C ILE A 80 -9.41 -5.98 10.00
N ASN A 81 -10.58 -6.29 9.46
CA ASN A 81 -10.99 -7.61 9.02
C ASN A 81 -11.99 -7.49 7.86
N VAL A 82 -12.08 -8.55 7.05
CA VAL A 82 -12.87 -8.53 5.81
C VAL A 82 -14.35 -8.20 6.05
N GLU A 83 -14.93 -8.70 7.14
CA GLU A 83 -16.34 -8.45 7.42
C GLU A 83 -16.63 -6.98 7.72
N GLN A 84 -15.82 -6.34 8.56
CA GLN A 84 -15.99 -4.94 8.93
C GLN A 84 -15.62 -4.01 7.77
N GLU A 85 -14.47 -4.23 7.13
CA GLU A 85 -14.06 -3.43 5.97
C GLU A 85 -15.01 -3.55 4.78
N SER A 86 -15.69 -4.69 4.61
CA SER A 86 -16.69 -4.84 3.54
C SER A 86 -17.93 -3.96 3.71
N ARG A 87 -18.20 -3.51 4.96
CA ARG A 87 -19.34 -2.65 5.31
C ARG A 87 -18.98 -1.17 5.36
N ASP A 88 -17.70 -0.86 5.32
CA ASP A 88 -17.16 0.49 5.35
C ASP A 88 -16.74 0.88 3.94
N ASP A 89 -17.46 1.79 3.32
CA ASP A 89 -17.20 2.25 1.95
C ASP A 89 -15.82 2.93 1.82
N ASP A 90 -15.28 3.47 2.92
CA ASP A 90 -13.99 4.17 2.96
C ASP A 90 -12.83 3.24 3.32
N SER A 91 -13.11 1.95 3.54
CA SER A 91 -12.07 0.97 3.86
C SER A 91 -11.06 0.76 2.73
N VAL A 92 -9.86 0.31 3.12
CA VAL A 92 -8.81 -0.11 2.18
C VAL A 92 -9.32 -1.22 1.25
N LEU A 93 -10.09 -2.18 1.77
CA LEU A 93 -10.67 -3.25 0.97
C LEU A 93 -11.60 -2.72 -0.12
N ASN A 94 -12.49 -1.78 0.21
CA ASN A 94 -13.43 -1.22 -0.75
C ASN A 94 -12.74 -0.26 -1.72
N PHE A 95 -11.70 0.48 -1.28
CA PHE A 95 -10.84 1.23 -2.22
C PHE A 95 -10.18 0.30 -3.24
N TRP A 96 -9.61 -0.83 -2.82
CA TRP A 96 -9.02 -1.83 -3.74
C TRP A 96 -10.03 -2.36 -4.74
N LYS A 97 -11.27 -2.64 -4.34
CA LYS A 97 -12.34 -3.04 -5.26
C LYS A 97 -12.60 -1.96 -6.31
N ARG A 98 -12.71 -0.69 -5.89
CA ARG A 98 -12.89 0.45 -6.82
C ARG A 98 -11.70 0.59 -7.78
N ALA A 99 -10.47 0.46 -7.27
CA ALA A 99 -9.26 0.53 -8.09
C ALA A 99 -9.19 -0.60 -9.14
N LEU A 100 -9.55 -1.83 -8.78
CA LEU A 100 -9.60 -2.96 -9.71
C LEU A 100 -10.72 -2.80 -10.75
N GLN A 101 -11.87 -2.23 -10.38
CA GLN A 101 -12.93 -1.88 -11.31
C GLN A 101 -12.49 -0.80 -12.30
N ALA A 102 -11.83 0.27 -11.82
CA ALA A 102 -11.25 1.29 -12.67
C ALA A 102 -10.21 0.70 -13.63
N ARG A 103 -9.30 -0.14 -13.12
CA ARG A 103 -8.30 -0.85 -13.92
C ARG A 103 -8.93 -1.70 -15.02
N LYS A 104 -10.04 -2.39 -14.74
CA LYS A 104 -10.79 -3.19 -15.72
C LYS A 104 -11.48 -2.30 -16.77
N LYS A 105 -12.11 -1.21 -16.33
CA LYS A 105 -12.82 -0.26 -17.19
C LYS A 105 -11.87 0.46 -18.15
N TYR A 106 -10.71 0.88 -17.67
CA TYR A 106 -9.69 1.62 -18.43
C TYR A 106 -8.49 0.73 -18.81
N LYS A 107 -8.74 -0.57 -19.09
CA LYS A 107 -7.71 -1.58 -19.35
C LYS A 107 -6.75 -1.20 -20.49
N GLU A 108 -7.24 -0.51 -21.51
CA GLU A 108 -6.42 -0.07 -22.64
C GLU A 108 -5.27 0.83 -22.17
N LEU A 109 -5.58 1.83 -21.33
CA LEU A 109 -4.60 2.75 -20.75
C LEU A 109 -3.80 2.11 -19.61
N MET A 110 -4.47 1.43 -18.66
CA MET A 110 -3.83 0.96 -17.44
C MET A 110 -3.03 -0.34 -17.63
N ILE A 111 -3.40 -1.18 -18.63
CA ILE A 111 -2.77 -2.49 -18.85
C ILE A 111 -2.01 -2.53 -20.18
N TYR A 112 -2.60 -2.06 -21.28
CA TYR A 112 -2.02 -2.20 -22.62
C TYR A 112 -1.15 -1.00 -23.02
N GLY A 113 -1.36 0.19 -22.42
CA GLY A 113 -0.50 1.34 -22.66
C GLY A 113 0.87 1.13 -22.00
N TYR A 114 1.94 1.20 -22.80
CA TYR A 114 3.33 1.10 -22.36
C TYR A 114 4.09 2.40 -22.52
N ASP A 115 3.54 3.37 -23.25
CA ASP A 115 4.13 4.71 -23.35
C ASP A 115 3.93 5.44 -22.03
N PHE A 116 5.01 5.61 -21.30
CA PHE A 116 5.06 6.11 -19.95
C PHE A 116 5.98 7.30 -19.87
N GLN A 117 5.47 8.43 -19.41
CA GLN A 117 6.25 9.65 -19.25
C GLN A 117 6.07 10.21 -17.84
N PHE A 118 7.18 10.45 -17.15
CA PHE A 118 7.18 11.14 -15.85
C PHE A 118 7.03 12.65 -16.06
N ILE A 119 6.33 13.32 -15.14
CA ILE A 119 6.05 14.76 -15.20
C ILE A 119 6.88 15.51 -14.16
N ASP A 120 6.69 15.24 -12.87
CA ASP A 120 7.35 15.98 -11.77
C ASP A 120 8.70 15.30 -11.38
N LEU A 121 9.64 15.20 -12.33
CA LEU A 121 10.90 14.47 -12.16
C LEU A 121 11.82 15.02 -11.06
N ASP A 122 11.73 16.33 -10.78
CA ASP A 122 12.59 17.00 -9.80
C ASP A 122 11.99 17.00 -8.38
N SER A 123 10.85 16.35 -8.19
CA SER A 123 10.18 16.28 -6.89
C SER A 123 10.49 14.98 -6.17
N ASP A 124 10.97 15.07 -4.93
CA ASP A 124 11.12 13.92 -4.03
C ASP A 124 9.80 13.50 -3.35
N GLN A 125 8.72 14.26 -3.54
CA GLN A 125 7.44 14.10 -2.84
C GLN A 125 6.30 13.70 -3.77
N ILE A 126 6.34 14.10 -5.04
CA ILE A 126 5.32 13.74 -6.04
C ILE A 126 5.86 12.66 -6.97
N PHE A 127 5.04 11.66 -7.20
CA PHE A 127 5.20 10.72 -8.28
C PHE A 127 4.06 10.93 -9.27
N SER A 128 4.35 11.57 -10.40
CA SER A 128 3.35 11.84 -11.43
C SER A 128 3.80 11.33 -12.80
N PHE A 129 2.84 10.83 -13.57
CA PHE A 129 3.13 10.26 -14.88
C PHE A 129 1.91 10.22 -15.80
N THR A 130 2.17 10.16 -17.09
CA THR A 130 1.17 9.79 -18.10
C THR A 130 1.38 8.38 -18.61
N LYS A 131 0.29 7.77 -19.08
CA LYS A 131 0.30 6.56 -19.93
C LYS A 131 -0.57 6.81 -21.14
N GLU A 132 -0.09 6.39 -22.31
CA GLU A 132 -0.81 6.59 -23.56
C GLU A 132 -1.22 5.24 -24.21
N TYR A 133 -2.37 5.26 -24.86
CA TYR A 133 -2.84 4.16 -25.70
C TYR A 133 -3.78 4.72 -26.78
N GLY A 134 -3.35 4.66 -28.04
CA GLY A 134 -4.07 5.28 -29.15
C GLY A 134 -4.14 6.81 -28.98
N ASP A 135 -5.36 7.33 -29.01
CA ASP A 135 -5.66 8.76 -28.83
C ASP A 135 -5.98 9.15 -27.38
N LYS A 136 -5.82 8.23 -26.45
CA LYS A 136 -6.17 8.41 -25.04
C LYS A 136 -4.92 8.54 -24.18
N THR A 137 -4.98 9.45 -23.22
CA THR A 137 -3.92 9.66 -22.22
C THR A 137 -4.51 9.56 -20.82
N LEU A 138 -3.93 8.69 -19.99
CA LEU A 138 -4.17 8.66 -18.55
C LEU A 138 -3.09 9.48 -17.86
N PHE A 139 -3.47 10.24 -16.84
CA PHE A 139 -2.55 10.95 -15.96
C PHE A 139 -2.77 10.49 -14.51
N ALA A 140 -1.68 10.22 -13.81
CA ALA A 140 -1.69 9.93 -12.37
C ALA A 140 -0.77 10.91 -11.65
N ALA A 141 -1.22 11.41 -10.49
CA ALA A 141 -0.43 12.22 -9.57
C ALA A 141 -0.61 11.68 -8.15
N LEU A 142 0.50 11.40 -7.49
CA LEU A 142 0.54 10.78 -6.16
C LEU A 142 1.49 11.56 -5.25
N ASN A 143 0.98 11.97 -4.09
CA ASN A 143 1.75 12.63 -3.06
C ASN A 143 2.29 11.61 -2.06
N PHE A 144 3.60 11.46 -1.95
CA PHE A 144 4.30 10.58 -1.00
C PHE A 144 4.84 11.34 0.21
N SER A 145 4.17 12.44 0.60
CA SER A 145 4.56 13.25 1.75
C SER A 145 3.41 13.51 2.71
N GLY A 146 3.74 13.99 3.90
CA GLY A 146 2.78 14.45 4.92
C GLY A 146 2.33 15.90 4.74
N GLU A 147 2.69 16.56 3.63
CA GLU A 147 2.36 17.95 3.34
C GLU A 147 1.42 18.05 2.14
N GLU A 148 0.72 19.17 2.02
CA GLU A 148 -0.01 19.49 0.79
C GLU A 148 0.96 19.89 -0.32
N ILE A 149 0.74 19.41 -1.54
CA ILE A 149 1.64 19.68 -2.66
C ILE A 149 0.88 19.83 -3.97
N GLU A 150 1.29 20.80 -4.80
CA GLU A 150 0.71 21.03 -6.10
C GLU A 150 1.41 20.19 -7.18
N PHE A 151 0.63 19.46 -8.01
CA PHE A 151 1.16 18.71 -9.15
C PHE A 151 1.14 19.53 -10.43
N SER A 152 2.08 19.26 -11.33
CA SER A 152 2.14 19.84 -12.67
C SER A 152 1.14 19.17 -13.62
N LEU A 153 0.55 19.95 -14.53
CA LEU A 153 -0.27 19.39 -15.60
C LEU A 153 0.60 18.61 -16.60
N PRO A 154 0.08 17.52 -17.19
CA PRO A 154 0.84 16.73 -18.17
C PRO A 154 1.17 17.51 -19.45
N ARG A 155 0.41 18.55 -19.76
CA ARG A 155 0.66 19.53 -20.83
C ARG A 155 -0.09 20.83 -20.53
N GLU A 156 0.37 21.94 -21.09
CA GLU A 156 -0.28 23.22 -20.93
C GLU A 156 -1.74 23.18 -21.43
N GLY A 157 -2.66 23.72 -20.64
CA GLY A 157 -4.08 23.74 -20.98
C GLY A 157 -4.80 22.39 -20.91
N ALA A 158 -4.18 21.34 -20.40
CA ALA A 158 -4.82 20.03 -20.26
C ALA A 158 -6.08 20.11 -19.38
N SER A 159 -7.18 19.56 -19.89
CA SER A 159 -8.39 19.32 -19.10
C SER A 159 -8.36 17.92 -18.53
N LEU A 160 -8.59 17.79 -17.21
CA LEU A 160 -8.52 16.54 -16.49
C LEU A 160 -9.92 16.04 -16.12
N SER A 161 -10.22 14.80 -16.46
CA SER A 161 -11.46 14.10 -16.10
C SER A 161 -11.16 13.06 -15.03
N PHE A 162 -11.61 13.27 -13.80
CA PHE A 162 -11.33 12.41 -12.65
C PHE A 162 -11.82 10.97 -12.86
N ILE A 163 -10.98 10.00 -12.48
CA ILE A 163 -11.29 8.57 -12.55
C ILE A 163 -11.35 7.97 -11.15
N LEU A 164 -10.32 8.19 -10.34
CA LEU A 164 -10.17 7.58 -9.03
C LEU A 164 -9.23 8.40 -8.13
N GLY A 165 -9.51 8.44 -6.84
CA GLY A 165 -8.65 8.94 -5.78
C GLY A 165 -8.89 8.18 -4.49
N ASN A 166 -7.99 8.34 -3.53
CA ASN A 166 -8.07 7.67 -2.23
C ASN A 166 -8.67 8.54 -1.11
N TYR A 167 -9.13 9.75 -1.44
CA TYR A 167 -9.89 10.62 -0.55
C TYR A 167 -11.32 10.80 -1.11
N ASP A 168 -12.34 10.68 -0.26
CA ASP A 168 -13.73 10.84 -0.70
C ASP A 168 -14.11 12.31 -0.92
N ASP A 169 -13.48 13.22 -0.16
CA ASP A 169 -13.67 14.66 -0.26
C ASP A 169 -12.63 15.34 -1.18
N THR A 170 -12.19 14.62 -2.23
CA THR A 170 -11.24 15.15 -3.23
C THR A 170 -11.84 16.35 -3.97
N ASP A 171 -11.18 17.52 -3.89
CA ASP A 171 -11.46 18.63 -4.80
C ASP A 171 -10.81 18.38 -6.16
N VAL A 172 -11.59 17.83 -7.08
CA VAL A 172 -11.12 17.47 -8.43
C VAL A 172 -10.77 18.68 -9.30
N SER A 173 -11.14 19.89 -8.90
CA SER A 173 -10.80 21.14 -9.59
C SER A 173 -9.45 21.70 -9.14
N SER A 174 -9.00 21.33 -7.95
CA SER A 174 -7.72 21.75 -7.38
C SER A 174 -6.59 20.85 -7.88
N ARG A 175 -5.43 21.46 -8.14
CA ARG A 175 -4.16 20.75 -8.40
C ARG A 175 -3.37 20.45 -7.11
N VAL A 176 -3.88 20.85 -5.97
CA VAL A 176 -3.27 20.55 -4.69
C VAL A 176 -3.71 19.17 -4.22
N LEU A 177 -2.75 18.29 -3.98
CA LEU A 177 -2.95 16.98 -3.35
C LEU A 177 -2.80 17.14 -1.84
N LYS A 178 -3.70 16.53 -1.08
CA LYS A 178 -3.59 16.35 0.37
C LYS A 178 -2.40 15.43 0.71
N PRO A 179 -1.95 15.37 1.97
CA PRO A 179 -0.99 14.38 2.42
C PRO A 179 -1.38 12.97 1.99
N TRP A 180 -0.46 12.24 1.35
CA TRP A 180 -0.67 10.83 0.89
C TRP A 180 -1.84 10.64 -0.09
N GLU A 181 -2.27 11.73 -0.76
CA GLU A 181 -3.32 11.64 -1.76
C GLU A 181 -2.79 11.19 -3.12
N GLY A 182 -3.52 10.27 -3.74
CA GLY A 182 -3.31 9.85 -5.12
C GLY A 182 -4.56 10.05 -5.96
N ARG A 183 -4.40 10.62 -7.16
CA ARG A 183 -5.50 10.84 -8.11
C ARG A 183 -5.13 10.32 -9.49
N ILE A 184 -6.12 9.75 -10.17
CA ILE A 184 -6.01 9.29 -11.57
C ILE A 184 -7.05 10.03 -12.41
N TYR A 185 -6.62 10.48 -13.58
CA TYR A 185 -7.42 11.26 -14.52
C TYR A 185 -7.31 10.71 -15.95
N LEU A 186 -8.34 10.97 -16.75
CA LEU A 186 -8.26 10.95 -18.20
C LEU A 186 -7.93 12.37 -18.67
N VAL A 187 -6.93 12.52 -19.52
CA VAL A 187 -6.55 13.81 -20.13
C VAL A 187 -7.41 14.03 -21.37
N LYS A 188 -7.98 15.22 -21.52
CA LYS A 188 -8.79 15.66 -22.67
C LYS A 188 -8.07 16.75 -23.45
#